data_276115f0ccde5504394e8e9b769793ba
#
_entry.id   276115f0ccde5504394e8e9b769793ba
#
_cell.length_a   1.000
_cell.length_b   1.000
_cell.length_c   1.000
_cell.angle_alpha   90.00
_cell.angle_beta   90.00
_cell.angle_gamma   90.00
#
_symmetry.space_group_name_H-M   'P 1'
#
loop_
_entity.id
_entity.type
_entity.pdbx_description
1 polymer ?
#
loop_
_entity_poly.entity_id
_entity_poly.type
_entity_poly.pdbx_seq_one_letter_code
_entity_poly.pdbx_strand_id
1 'polypeptide(L)'
;MVEPNKSRQSMHPSRRDFLKTSAVVAGATLGSMPLVSVHAQDTKRKFKAVLIGCGGRGNGAMGNHLEAVGYLNQKLGWNLAVEVIGTADWFKGRAEGAGNRYNVPKERCFDGGDCYKKALELKPDIVVMAQPPVFRPLHFEAAIKAGAHVFFEKPSAVDPPGIRRVIEAGEMAKQKKLCVVAGTQRRHDQGYNNRAREIKDGAYGRVMAGRVAWNTGKIFTNTPVNPTGPDQMVGPWQIWVEMSGDHICEQHVHNLDIANWFLDAHPVSAGGFGFRARRVAGNMYDFFSVDLEYPNGVHVHSMCRQVGSCWNWVGEDFTYEQGKPGDFECTTPDPYEEPGYHGNAYVSEHVHLLHAIVTGKEHNEARNVAWATGAAILARESAYTGKRITWKEMFDDPGGKFYNLQLKPTAEEFETDQITMLKDGDIRIPGE
;
A
#
# COMPACT_ATOMS: atom_id res chain seq x y z
N MET A 1 -20.19 40.64 46.21
CA MET A 1 -21.54 40.36 45.71
C MET A 1 -21.48 40.56 44.21
N VAL A 2 -21.44 39.46 43.44
CA VAL A 2 -21.52 39.48 41.97
C VAL A 2 -22.55 38.44 41.61
N GLU A 3 -23.60 38.87 40.94
CA GLU A 3 -24.72 38.02 40.52
C GLU A 3 -24.34 37.05 39.37
N PRO A 4 -25.00 35.88 39.25
CA PRO A 4 -24.71 34.92 38.22
C PRO A 4 -25.48 35.22 36.93
N ASN A 5 -24.79 35.10 35.79
CA ASN A 5 -25.27 35.34 34.46
C ASN A 5 -26.13 34.14 33.95
N LYS A 6 -27.27 34.49 33.37
CA LYS A 6 -28.29 33.55 32.88
C LYS A 6 -27.85 32.79 31.63
N SER A 7 -28.05 31.48 31.64
CA SER A 7 -27.89 30.56 30.53
C SER A 7 -28.80 30.90 29.34
N ARG A 8 -28.21 30.99 28.12
CA ARG A 8 -28.96 30.94 26.85
C ARG A 8 -29.22 29.50 26.47
N GLN A 9 -30.50 29.12 26.49
CA GLN A 9 -30.98 27.88 25.88
C GLN A 9 -30.95 28.02 24.36
N SER A 10 -30.29 27.08 23.65
CA SER A 10 -30.38 26.91 22.22
C SER A 10 -31.63 26.11 21.89
N MET A 11 -32.58 26.71 21.20
CA MET A 11 -33.74 26.00 20.63
C MET A 11 -33.33 25.32 19.36
N HIS A 12 -33.36 24.00 19.37
CA HIS A 12 -33.31 23.19 18.14
C HIS A 12 -34.74 23.03 17.58
N PRO A 13 -34.97 23.24 16.27
CA PRO A 13 -36.29 23.03 15.67
C PRO A 13 -36.66 21.56 15.64
N SER A 14 -37.93 21.26 15.93
CA SER A 14 -38.41 19.88 16.01
C SER A 14 -38.69 19.29 14.61
N ARG A 15 -38.65 17.95 14.49
CA ARG A 15 -38.94 17.20 13.25
C ARG A 15 -40.31 17.54 12.62
N ARG A 16 -41.21 18.17 13.34
CA ARG A 16 -42.52 18.56 12.84
C ARG A 16 -42.53 19.88 12.06
N ASP A 17 -41.55 20.73 12.28
CA ASP A 17 -41.46 22.04 11.58
C ASP A 17 -40.81 21.89 10.20
N PHE A 18 -40.03 20.85 9.99
CA PHE A 18 -39.40 20.54 8.68
C PHE A 18 -40.43 20.06 7.63
N LEU A 19 -41.54 19.47 8.05
CA LEU A 19 -42.56 18.89 7.14
C LEU A 19 -43.63 19.90 6.68
N LYS A 20 -43.66 21.13 7.22
CA LYS A 20 -44.64 22.15 6.83
C LYS A 20 -44.17 23.15 5.79
N THR A 21 -42.89 23.16 5.43
CA THR A 21 -42.33 24.12 4.47
C THR A 21 -42.17 23.55 3.03
N SER A 22 -42.56 22.28 2.80
CA SER A 22 -42.41 21.60 1.50
C SER A 22 -43.64 21.58 0.61
N ALA A 23 -44.65 22.38 0.90
CA ALA A 23 -45.90 22.34 0.15
C ALA A 23 -46.39 23.75 -0.23
N VAL A 24 -45.63 24.50 -1.00
CA VAL A 24 -46.12 25.56 -1.91
C VAL A 24 -44.96 26.01 -2.81
N VAL A 25 -44.75 25.42 -3.92
CA VAL A 25 -44.46 26.01 -5.24
C VAL A 25 -44.66 24.90 -6.29
N ALA A 26 -45.87 24.77 -6.76
CA ALA A 26 -46.14 24.04 -7.99
C ALA A 26 -46.84 25.06 -8.92
N GLY A 27 -46.17 25.48 -9.97
CA GLY A 27 -46.79 26.30 -10.98
C GLY A 27 -45.78 26.97 -11.91
N ALA A 28 -45.72 26.44 -13.13
CA ALA A 28 -45.22 27.08 -14.37
C ALA A 28 -43.69 27.08 -14.60
N THR A 29 -43.20 26.21 -15.42
CA THR A 29 -42.88 26.33 -16.86
C THR A 29 -42.24 25.05 -17.33
N LEU A 30 -42.94 24.30 -18.18
CA LEU A 30 -42.40 23.16 -18.92
C LEU A 30 -41.46 23.70 -20.02
N GLY A 31 -40.19 23.80 -19.70
CA GLY A 31 -39.09 23.82 -20.63
C GLY A 31 -38.50 22.40 -20.67
N SER A 32 -38.58 21.74 -21.82
CA SER A 32 -38.03 20.40 -22.07
C SER A 32 -36.50 20.40 -21.93
N MET A 33 -36.01 20.13 -20.72
CA MET A 33 -34.63 19.63 -20.56
C MET A 33 -34.67 18.16 -20.96
N PRO A 34 -33.75 17.68 -21.81
CA PRO A 34 -33.62 16.26 -22.03
C PRO A 34 -33.23 15.62 -20.69
N LEU A 35 -34.09 14.78 -20.16
CA LEU A 35 -33.72 13.79 -19.14
C LEU A 35 -32.61 12.96 -19.76
N VAL A 36 -31.36 13.27 -19.41
CA VAL A 36 -30.26 12.32 -19.58
C VAL A 36 -30.65 11.17 -18.66
N SER A 37 -31.36 10.21 -19.19
CA SER A 37 -31.52 8.92 -18.55
C SER A 37 -30.10 8.35 -18.50
N VAL A 38 -29.45 8.43 -17.34
CA VAL A 38 -28.32 7.57 -17.04
C VAL A 38 -28.90 6.17 -17.11
N HIS A 39 -28.75 5.53 -18.26
CA HIS A 39 -28.99 4.11 -18.40
C HIS A 39 -28.09 3.47 -17.36
N ALA A 40 -28.69 2.87 -16.32
CA ALA A 40 -28.01 1.89 -15.50
C ALA A 40 -27.49 0.86 -16.52
N GLN A 41 -26.19 0.94 -16.85
CA GLN A 41 -25.53 -0.07 -17.67
C GLN A 41 -25.79 -1.38 -16.95
N ASP A 42 -26.29 -2.36 -17.68
CA ASP A 42 -26.49 -3.72 -17.16
C ASP A 42 -25.13 -4.27 -16.73
N THR A 43 -24.75 -3.96 -15.49
CA THR A 43 -23.44 -4.22 -14.90
C THR A 43 -23.33 -5.65 -14.40
N LYS A 44 -24.04 -6.61 -15.02
CA LYS A 44 -23.79 -8.03 -14.83
C LYS A 44 -22.36 -8.38 -15.26
N ARG A 45 -21.38 -8.10 -14.40
CA ARG A 45 -19.98 -8.46 -14.66
C ARG A 45 -19.54 -9.47 -13.61
N LYS A 46 -19.09 -10.63 -14.07
CA LYS A 46 -18.46 -11.65 -13.25
C LYS A 46 -16.98 -11.67 -13.55
N PHE A 47 -16.15 -11.37 -12.55
CA PHE A 47 -14.70 -11.41 -12.64
C PHE A 47 -14.17 -12.70 -12.02
N LYS A 48 -13.10 -13.22 -12.62
CA LYS A 48 -12.30 -14.33 -12.10
C LYS A 48 -11.11 -13.78 -11.35
N ALA A 49 -10.95 -14.15 -10.09
CA ALA A 49 -9.81 -13.73 -9.28
C ALA A 49 -8.95 -14.92 -8.85
N VAL A 50 -7.65 -14.68 -8.70
CA VAL A 50 -6.72 -15.61 -8.03
C VAL A 50 -6.06 -14.91 -6.84
N LEU A 51 -5.76 -15.69 -5.80
CA LEU A 51 -5.01 -15.26 -4.63
C LEU A 51 -3.59 -15.84 -4.69
N ILE A 52 -2.57 -14.97 -4.65
CA ILE A 52 -1.16 -15.35 -4.55
C ILE A 52 -0.61 -14.88 -3.21
N GLY A 53 -0.18 -15.82 -2.36
CA GLY A 53 0.17 -15.56 -0.97
C GLY A 53 -1.04 -15.73 -0.05
N CYS A 54 -1.27 -16.95 0.43
CA CYS A 54 -2.46 -17.39 1.16
C CYS A 54 -2.31 -17.30 2.70
N GLY A 55 -1.38 -16.46 3.18
CA GLY A 55 -1.22 -16.17 4.61
C GLY A 55 -2.35 -15.29 5.18
N GLY A 56 -2.19 -14.84 6.43
CA GLY A 56 -3.17 -14.00 7.11
C GLY A 56 -3.54 -12.74 6.32
N ARG A 57 -2.52 -12.00 5.80
CA ARG A 57 -2.77 -10.78 5.02
C ARG A 57 -3.45 -11.10 3.68
N GLY A 58 -3.03 -12.15 2.96
CA GLY A 58 -3.65 -12.52 1.69
C GLY A 58 -5.12 -12.92 1.83
N ASN A 59 -5.44 -13.75 2.83
CA ASN A 59 -6.83 -14.07 3.14
C ASN A 59 -7.64 -12.82 3.54
N GLY A 60 -7.02 -11.89 4.27
CA GLY A 60 -7.63 -10.60 4.60
C GLY A 60 -7.89 -9.75 3.36
N ALA A 61 -6.91 -9.63 2.45
CA ALA A 61 -7.05 -8.86 1.20
C ALA A 61 -8.14 -9.43 0.28
N MET A 62 -8.18 -10.75 0.11
CA MET A 62 -9.26 -11.38 -0.67
C MET A 62 -10.63 -11.20 0.00
N GLY A 63 -10.70 -11.27 1.34
CA GLY A 63 -11.91 -10.97 2.09
C GLY A 63 -12.39 -9.53 1.85
N ASN A 64 -11.48 -8.55 1.95
CA ASN A 64 -11.77 -7.14 1.67
C ASN A 64 -12.21 -6.92 0.21
N HIS A 65 -11.61 -7.67 -0.73
CA HIS A 65 -11.99 -7.63 -2.15
C HIS A 65 -13.45 -8.10 -2.37
N LEU A 66 -13.84 -9.18 -1.71
CA LEU A 66 -15.21 -9.69 -1.79
C LEU A 66 -16.22 -8.76 -1.06
N GLU A 67 -15.81 -8.14 0.06
CA GLU A 67 -16.61 -7.13 0.77
C GLU A 67 -16.83 -5.88 -0.09
N ALA A 68 -15.80 -5.44 -0.84
CA ALA A 68 -15.89 -4.32 -1.77
C ALA A 68 -16.92 -4.56 -2.89
N VAL A 69 -17.07 -5.80 -3.37
CA VAL A 69 -18.14 -6.17 -4.32
C VAL A 69 -19.51 -5.89 -3.73
N GLY A 70 -19.76 -6.34 -2.48
CA GLY A 70 -21.02 -6.09 -1.77
C GLY A 70 -21.30 -4.60 -1.59
N TYR A 71 -20.26 -3.84 -1.19
CA TYR A 71 -20.37 -2.38 -1.03
C TYR A 71 -20.76 -1.68 -2.34
N LEU A 72 -20.08 -1.98 -3.46
CA LEU A 72 -20.38 -1.39 -4.75
C LEU A 72 -21.77 -1.74 -5.26
N ASN A 73 -22.20 -3.00 -5.10
CA ASN A 73 -23.54 -3.43 -5.46
C ASN A 73 -24.60 -2.65 -4.68
N GLN A 74 -24.40 -2.46 -3.38
CA GLN A 74 -25.31 -1.71 -2.54
C GLN A 74 -25.29 -0.21 -2.84
N LYS A 75 -24.09 0.37 -3.00
CA LYS A 75 -23.90 1.83 -3.13
C LYS A 75 -24.30 2.36 -4.49
N LEU A 76 -23.98 1.61 -5.56
CA LEU A 76 -24.17 2.04 -6.95
C LEU A 76 -25.26 1.27 -7.69
N GLY A 77 -25.91 0.32 -7.04
CA GLY A 77 -26.93 -0.52 -7.68
C GLY A 77 -26.36 -1.48 -8.73
N TRP A 78 -25.07 -1.80 -8.64
CA TRP A 78 -24.39 -2.70 -9.58
C TRP A 78 -24.74 -4.17 -9.28
N ASN A 79 -24.49 -5.04 -10.26
CA ASN A 79 -24.63 -6.49 -10.12
C ASN A 79 -23.29 -7.17 -10.43
N LEU A 80 -22.28 -6.85 -9.60
CA LEU A 80 -20.94 -7.42 -9.69
C LEU A 80 -20.88 -8.76 -8.98
N ALA A 81 -20.06 -9.66 -9.50
CA ALA A 81 -19.66 -10.90 -8.84
C ALA A 81 -18.15 -11.12 -9.05
N VAL A 82 -17.49 -11.67 -8.05
CA VAL A 82 -16.10 -12.14 -8.15
C VAL A 82 -16.09 -13.62 -7.74
N GLU A 83 -15.50 -14.45 -8.59
CA GLU A 83 -15.23 -15.85 -8.32
C GLU A 83 -13.75 -16.05 -8.09
N VAL A 84 -13.36 -16.60 -6.94
CA VAL A 84 -11.98 -17.02 -6.70
C VAL A 84 -11.79 -18.37 -7.39
N ILE A 85 -10.97 -18.36 -8.47
CA ILE A 85 -10.79 -19.53 -9.34
C ILE A 85 -9.50 -20.31 -9.08
N GLY A 86 -8.59 -19.75 -8.25
CA GLY A 86 -7.32 -20.37 -7.92
C GLY A 86 -6.65 -19.72 -6.72
N THR A 87 -5.84 -20.49 -6.01
CA THR A 87 -5.01 -20.05 -4.88
C THR A 87 -3.59 -20.54 -5.05
N ALA A 88 -2.60 -19.74 -4.67
CA ALA A 88 -1.18 -20.05 -4.81
C ALA A 88 -0.38 -19.58 -3.61
N ASP A 89 0.46 -20.43 -3.05
CA ASP A 89 1.35 -20.13 -1.93
C ASP A 89 2.59 -21.01 -2.02
N TRP A 90 3.68 -20.61 -1.39
CA TRP A 90 4.84 -21.49 -1.23
C TRP A 90 4.46 -22.79 -0.51
N PHE A 91 3.61 -22.71 0.52
CA PHE A 91 3.18 -23.84 1.33
C PHE A 91 1.84 -24.39 0.84
N LYS A 92 1.83 -25.66 0.44
CA LYS A 92 0.63 -26.39 0.01
C LYS A 92 -0.55 -26.23 0.97
N GLY A 93 -0.32 -26.43 2.26
CA GLY A 93 -1.39 -26.32 3.29
C GLY A 93 -2.01 -24.94 3.36
N ARG A 94 -1.27 -23.85 3.03
CA ARG A 94 -1.83 -22.49 2.97
C ARG A 94 -2.67 -22.31 1.70
N ALA A 95 -2.20 -22.78 0.56
CA ALA A 95 -2.96 -22.73 -0.69
C ALA A 95 -4.27 -23.50 -0.59
N GLU A 96 -4.25 -24.74 -0.10
CA GLU A 96 -5.44 -25.57 0.11
C GLU A 96 -6.38 -24.96 1.17
N GLY A 97 -5.84 -24.42 2.27
CA GLY A 97 -6.62 -23.75 3.31
C GLY A 97 -7.39 -22.53 2.80
N ALA A 98 -6.76 -21.71 1.95
CA ALA A 98 -7.46 -20.63 1.25
C ALA A 98 -8.44 -21.15 0.21
N GLY A 99 -8.07 -22.20 -0.53
CA GLY A 99 -8.98 -22.88 -1.48
C GLY A 99 -10.26 -23.33 -0.81
N ASN A 100 -10.16 -24.00 0.34
CA ASN A 100 -11.35 -24.42 1.10
C ASN A 100 -12.21 -23.23 1.54
N ARG A 101 -11.59 -22.11 1.95
CA ARG A 101 -12.31 -20.89 2.36
C ARG A 101 -13.11 -20.28 1.21
N TYR A 102 -12.59 -20.30 -0.01
CA TYR A 102 -13.18 -19.65 -1.18
C TYR A 102 -13.83 -20.62 -2.16
N ASN A 103 -14.02 -21.90 -1.77
CA ASN A 103 -14.60 -22.96 -2.59
C ASN A 103 -13.82 -23.23 -3.90
N VAL A 104 -12.51 -23.09 -3.84
CA VAL A 104 -11.60 -23.43 -4.97
C VAL A 104 -11.28 -24.93 -4.93
N PRO A 105 -11.45 -25.67 -6.03
CA PRO A 105 -11.07 -27.08 -6.10
C PRO A 105 -9.58 -27.31 -5.85
N LYS A 106 -9.22 -28.44 -5.22
CA LYS A 106 -7.82 -28.72 -4.83
C LYS A 106 -6.83 -28.70 -5.99
N GLU A 107 -7.25 -29.10 -7.18
CA GLU A 107 -6.45 -29.07 -8.41
C GLU A 107 -6.11 -27.66 -8.90
N ARG A 108 -6.73 -26.63 -8.30
CA ARG A 108 -6.45 -25.20 -8.53
C ARG A 108 -5.82 -24.52 -7.32
N CYS A 109 -5.33 -25.30 -6.37
CA CYS A 109 -4.57 -24.83 -5.21
C CYS A 109 -3.11 -25.18 -5.43
N PHE A 110 -2.30 -24.21 -5.88
CA PHE A 110 -0.94 -24.42 -6.33
C PHE A 110 0.07 -24.10 -5.25
N ASP A 111 1.17 -24.86 -5.21
CA ASP A 111 2.27 -24.66 -4.26
C ASP A 111 3.64 -24.63 -4.95
N GLY A 112 4.67 -24.18 -4.16
CA GLY A 112 6.06 -24.10 -4.62
C GLY A 112 6.42 -22.78 -5.27
N GLY A 113 7.66 -22.69 -5.77
CA GLY A 113 8.23 -21.43 -6.31
C GLY A 113 7.56 -20.94 -7.59
N ASP A 114 7.03 -21.85 -8.39
CA ASP A 114 6.33 -21.56 -9.65
C ASP A 114 4.80 -21.49 -9.53
N CYS A 115 4.26 -21.58 -8.31
CA CYS A 115 2.81 -21.63 -8.06
C CYS A 115 2.04 -20.46 -8.70
N TYR A 116 2.63 -19.28 -8.75
CA TYR A 116 2.03 -18.11 -9.37
C TYR A 116 1.84 -18.28 -10.89
N LYS A 117 2.74 -18.98 -11.60
CA LYS A 117 2.61 -19.26 -13.04
C LYS A 117 1.38 -20.11 -13.30
N LYS A 118 1.21 -21.19 -12.53
CA LYS A 118 0.05 -22.09 -12.61
C LYS A 118 -1.27 -21.36 -12.32
N ALA A 119 -1.26 -20.45 -11.33
CA ALA A 119 -2.43 -19.62 -11.05
C ALA A 119 -2.77 -18.66 -12.20
N LEU A 120 -1.77 -18.09 -12.88
CA LEU A 120 -1.97 -17.20 -14.03
C LEU A 120 -2.43 -17.96 -15.30
N GLU A 121 -2.08 -19.25 -15.45
CA GLU A 121 -2.59 -20.11 -16.54
C GLU A 121 -4.12 -20.28 -16.51
N LEU A 122 -4.76 -20.06 -15.33
CA LEU A 122 -6.22 -20.02 -15.21
C LEU A 122 -6.86 -18.80 -15.89
N LYS A 123 -6.05 -17.85 -16.38
CA LYS A 123 -6.47 -16.59 -17.03
C LYS A 123 -7.42 -15.78 -16.14
N PRO A 124 -6.98 -15.35 -14.96
CA PRO A 124 -7.77 -14.49 -14.10
C PRO A 124 -7.92 -13.10 -14.70
N ASP A 125 -9.04 -12.43 -14.41
CA ASP A 125 -9.23 -11.01 -14.69
C ASP A 125 -8.51 -10.15 -13.65
N ILE A 126 -8.46 -10.64 -12.39
CA ILE A 126 -7.90 -9.92 -11.24
C ILE A 126 -6.95 -10.84 -10.47
N VAL A 127 -5.78 -10.31 -10.10
CA VAL A 127 -4.83 -10.99 -9.22
C VAL A 127 -4.71 -10.22 -7.91
N VAL A 128 -4.95 -10.90 -6.78
CA VAL A 128 -4.71 -10.37 -5.43
C VAL A 128 -3.43 -10.97 -4.89
N MET A 129 -2.42 -10.13 -4.60
CA MET A 129 -1.07 -10.57 -4.23
C MET A 129 -0.69 -10.11 -2.82
N ALA A 130 -0.32 -11.08 -1.96
CA ALA A 130 0.15 -10.80 -0.60
C ALA A 130 1.30 -11.74 -0.16
N GLN A 131 2.07 -12.24 -1.12
CA GLN A 131 3.29 -13.01 -0.87
C GLN A 131 4.42 -12.13 -0.30
N PRO A 132 5.50 -12.71 0.25
CA PRO A 132 6.64 -11.93 0.73
C PRO A 132 7.20 -10.97 -0.31
N PRO A 133 7.73 -9.81 0.11
CA PRO A 133 8.17 -8.73 -0.80
C PRO A 133 9.17 -9.12 -1.88
N VAL A 134 10.08 -10.05 -1.59
CA VAL A 134 11.08 -10.53 -2.56
C VAL A 134 10.43 -11.06 -3.85
N PHE A 135 9.26 -11.70 -3.74
CA PHE A 135 8.57 -12.30 -4.89
C PHE A 135 7.73 -11.30 -5.69
N ARG A 136 7.39 -10.14 -5.11
CA ARG A 136 6.42 -9.21 -5.70
C ARG A 136 6.81 -8.68 -7.06
N PRO A 137 8.05 -8.21 -7.30
CA PRO A 137 8.42 -7.68 -8.61
C PRO A 137 8.23 -8.71 -9.75
N LEU A 138 8.66 -9.96 -9.53
CA LEU A 138 8.54 -11.06 -10.49
C LEU A 138 7.08 -11.42 -10.76
N HIS A 139 6.31 -11.63 -9.70
CA HIS A 139 4.91 -12.05 -9.83
C HIS A 139 4.02 -10.93 -10.39
N PHE A 140 4.28 -9.66 -10.00
CA PHE A 140 3.56 -8.51 -10.52
C PHE A 140 3.77 -8.35 -12.03
N GLU A 141 5.04 -8.38 -12.48
CA GLU A 141 5.36 -8.33 -13.91
C GLU A 141 4.66 -9.46 -14.69
N ALA A 142 4.67 -10.69 -14.14
CA ALA A 142 4.01 -11.83 -14.76
C ALA A 142 2.50 -11.65 -14.88
N ALA A 143 1.83 -11.12 -13.83
CA ALA A 143 0.40 -10.85 -13.86
C ALA A 143 0.03 -9.78 -14.90
N ILE A 144 0.82 -8.70 -15.01
CA ILE A 144 0.63 -7.67 -16.02
C ILE A 144 0.86 -8.23 -17.44
N LYS A 145 1.87 -9.09 -17.63
CA LYS A 145 2.11 -9.79 -18.91
C LYS A 145 0.93 -10.68 -19.29
N ALA A 146 0.33 -11.37 -18.31
CA ALA A 146 -0.86 -12.20 -18.48
C ALA A 146 -2.15 -11.41 -18.76
N GLY A 147 -2.15 -10.07 -18.58
CA GLY A 147 -3.29 -9.21 -18.88
C GLY A 147 -4.28 -9.06 -17.72
N ALA A 148 -3.87 -9.31 -16.49
CA ALA A 148 -4.73 -9.21 -15.31
C ALA A 148 -4.61 -7.82 -14.65
N HIS A 149 -5.74 -7.31 -14.11
CA HIS A 149 -5.73 -6.22 -13.14
C HIS A 149 -5.14 -6.71 -11.83
N VAL A 150 -4.47 -5.85 -11.07
CA VAL A 150 -3.72 -6.28 -9.89
C VAL A 150 -4.04 -5.44 -8.65
N PHE A 151 -4.28 -6.14 -7.55
CA PHE A 151 -4.00 -5.63 -6.20
C PHE A 151 -2.75 -6.31 -5.68
N PHE A 152 -1.77 -5.55 -5.17
CA PHE A 152 -0.59 -6.14 -4.55
C PHE A 152 -0.17 -5.40 -3.27
N GLU A 153 0.22 -6.17 -2.27
CA GLU A 153 0.63 -5.64 -0.97
C GLU A 153 1.95 -4.87 -1.02
N LYS A 154 2.10 -3.93 -0.07
CA LYS A 154 3.37 -3.24 0.23
C LYS A 154 4.31 -4.14 1.09
N PRO A 155 5.61 -3.88 1.11
CA PRO A 155 6.40 -3.07 0.17
C PRO A 155 6.49 -3.75 -1.20
N SER A 156 6.72 -2.98 -2.24
CA SER A 156 6.68 -3.50 -3.61
C SER A 156 7.89 -4.33 -4.02
N ALA A 157 9.03 -4.16 -3.32
CA ALA A 157 10.29 -4.84 -3.58
C ALA A 157 11.19 -4.82 -2.33
N VAL A 158 12.38 -5.40 -2.42
CA VAL A 158 13.39 -5.41 -1.35
C VAL A 158 14.71 -4.73 -1.75
N ASP A 159 14.90 -4.45 -3.04
CA ASP A 159 16.15 -3.93 -3.60
C ASP A 159 15.92 -3.02 -4.83
N PRO A 160 16.94 -2.27 -5.31
CA PRO A 160 16.81 -1.37 -6.43
C PRO A 160 16.40 -2.04 -7.76
N PRO A 161 16.92 -3.22 -8.15
CA PRO A 161 16.44 -3.92 -9.35
C PRO A 161 14.95 -4.24 -9.27
N GLY A 162 14.46 -4.67 -8.11
CA GLY A 162 13.03 -4.94 -7.88
C GLY A 162 12.17 -3.68 -8.03
N ILE A 163 12.63 -2.52 -7.53
CA ILE A 163 11.93 -1.23 -7.69
C ILE A 163 11.78 -0.86 -9.16
N ARG A 164 12.86 -0.95 -9.95
CA ARG A 164 12.80 -0.66 -11.40
C ARG A 164 11.84 -1.59 -12.12
N ARG A 165 11.89 -2.90 -11.81
CA ARG A 165 10.98 -3.90 -12.39
C ARG A 165 9.51 -3.58 -12.10
N VAL A 166 9.17 -3.13 -10.89
CA VAL A 166 7.80 -2.72 -10.54
C VAL A 166 7.38 -1.48 -11.31
N ILE A 167 8.26 -0.48 -11.47
CA ILE A 167 7.96 0.73 -12.25
C ILE A 167 7.74 0.36 -13.73
N GLU A 168 8.60 -0.46 -14.32
CA GLU A 168 8.49 -0.91 -15.72
C GLU A 168 7.20 -1.72 -15.96
N ALA A 169 6.87 -2.64 -15.04
CA ALA A 169 5.62 -3.38 -15.09
C ALA A 169 4.38 -2.47 -14.93
N GLY A 170 4.49 -1.44 -14.10
CA GLY A 170 3.47 -0.40 -13.97
C GLY A 170 3.23 0.37 -15.27
N GLU A 171 4.29 0.77 -15.98
CA GLU A 171 4.15 1.42 -17.30
C GLU A 171 3.54 0.47 -18.34
N MET A 172 3.91 -0.82 -18.30
CA MET A 172 3.27 -1.85 -19.14
C MET A 172 1.78 -2.00 -18.82
N ALA A 173 1.40 -1.96 -17.52
CA ALA A 173 0.00 -2.00 -17.10
C ALA A 173 -0.79 -0.82 -17.68
N LYS A 174 -0.22 0.39 -17.63
CA LYS A 174 -0.82 1.59 -18.22
C LYS A 174 -1.06 1.44 -19.73
N GLN A 175 -0.06 0.95 -20.46
CA GLN A 175 -0.18 0.70 -21.91
C GLN A 175 -1.28 -0.31 -22.23
N LYS A 176 -1.46 -1.32 -21.37
CA LYS A 176 -2.50 -2.35 -21.50
C LYS A 176 -3.85 -1.93 -20.91
N LYS A 177 -3.97 -0.73 -20.35
CA LYS A 177 -5.17 -0.23 -19.65
C LYS A 177 -5.59 -1.12 -18.47
N LEU A 178 -4.61 -1.69 -17.77
CA LEU A 178 -4.84 -2.50 -16.59
C LEU A 178 -4.80 -1.60 -15.35
N CYS A 179 -5.76 -1.80 -14.44
CA CYS A 179 -5.79 -1.11 -13.17
C CYS A 179 -4.87 -1.82 -12.16
N VAL A 180 -4.14 -1.01 -11.40
CA VAL A 180 -3.20 -1.47 -10.36
C VAL A 180 -3.43 -0.67 -9.10
N VAL A 181 -3.75 -1.36 -8.01
CA VAL A 181 -3.85 -0.79 -6.65
C VAL A 181 -2.84 -1.47 -5.75
N ALA A 182 -2.17 -0.68 -4.92
CA ALA A 182 -1.21 -1.16 -3.94
C ALA A 182 -1.78 -1.15 -2.53
N GLY A 183 -1.27 -2.00 -1.64
CA GLY A 183 -1.66 -2.08 -0.23
C GLY A 183 -1.20 -0.89 0.61
N THR A 184 -1.32 0.33 0.07
CA THR A 184 -1.07 1.61 0.73
C THR A 184 -2.38 2.22 1.21
N GLN A 185 -3.07 1.53 2.13
CA GLN A 185 -4.44 1.81 2.54
C GLN A 185 -4.72 3.26 2.93
N ARG A 186 -3.72 4.02 3.42
CA ARG A 186 -3.88 5.43 3.78
C ARG A 186 -4.24 6.31 2.58
N ARG A 187 -3.81 5.92 1.36
CA ARG A 187 -4.22 6.60 0.12
C ARG A 187 -5.69 6.41 -0.21
N HIS A 188 -6.34 5.44 0.43
CA HIS A 188 -7.77 5.10 0.30
C HIS A 188 -8.57 5.46 1.57
N ASP A 189 -7.97 6.24 2.47
CA ASP A 189 -8.64 6.82 3.63
C ASP A 189 -9.09 8.25 3.33
N GLN A 190 -10.33 8.58 3.68
CA GLN A 190 -10.93 9.88 3.36
C GLN A 190 -10.19 11.05 4.03
N GLY A 191 -9.76 10.86 5.29
CA GLY A 191 -9.05 11.91 6.03
C GLY A 191 -7.69 12.24 5.41
N TYR A 192 -6.94 11.21 5.01
CA TYR A 192 -5.67 11.42 4.32
C TYR A 192 -5.86 12.04 2.92
N ASN A 193 -6.89 11.64 2.17
CA ASN A 193 -7.20 12.24 0.86
C ASN A 193 -7.59 13.71 1.00
N ASN A 194 -8.43 14.06 1.96
CA ASN A 194 -8.79 15.45 2.22
C ASN A 194 -7.53 16.28 2.54
N ARG A 195 -6.67 15.80 3.43
CA ARG A 195 -5.42 16.48 3.77
C ARG A 195 -4.49 16.64 2.56
N ALA A 196 -4.34 15.62 1.72
CA ALA A 196 -3.51 15.69 0.52
C ALA A 196 -4.04 16.73 -0.49
N ARG A 197 -5.36 16.82 -0.64
CA ARG A 197 -6.01 17.81 -1.50
C ARG A 197 -5.84 19.23 -0.97
N GLU A 198 -6.03 19.43 0.33
CA GLU A 198 -5.80 20.73 1.00
C GLU A 198 -4.35 21.20 0.83
N ILE A 199 -3.37 20.29 0.99
CA ILE A 199 -1.95 20.61 0.77
C ILE A 199 -1.72 20.98 -0.69
N LYS A 200 -2.27 20.23 -1.63
CA LYS A 200 -2.14 20.49 -3.07
C LYS A 200 -2.74 21.83 -3.47
N ASP A 201 -3.84 22.22 -2.86
CA ASP A 201 -4.50 23.49 -3.10
C ASP A 201 -3.84 24.67 -2.35
N GLY A 202 -2.74 24.40 -1.61
CA GLY A 202 -1.97 25.43 -0.93
C GLY A 202 -2.55 25.92 0.39
N ALA A 203 -3.52 25.23 0.98
CA ALA A 203 -4.19 25.57 2.25
C ALA A 203 -3.24 25.85 3.41
N TYR A 204 -2.07 25.24 3.38
CA TYR A 204 -1.05 25.32 4.44
C TYR A 204 0.21 26.11 4.01
N GLY A 205 0.25 26.61 2.78
CA GLY A 205 1.50 27.02 2.15
C GLY A 205 2.43 25.82 1.91
N ARG A 206 3.74 26.07 1.80
CA ARG A 206 4.72 25.01 1.54
C ARG A 206 4.94 24.12 2.77
N VAL A 207 5.21 22.86 2.56
CA VAL A 207 5.78 21.99 3.59
C VAL A 207 7.22 22.42 3.83
N MET A 208 7.57 22.75 5.07
CA MET A 208 8.89 23.27 5.46
C MET A 208 9.79 22.17 6.05
N ALA A 209 9.23 21.26 6.80
CA ALA A 209 9.92 20.12 7.39
C ALA A 209 8.90 19.05 7.79
N GLY A 210 9.36 17.83 8.07
CA GLY A 210 8.50 16.77 8.56
C GLY A 210 9.23 15.78 9.46
N ARG A 211 8.45 15.01 10.18
CA ARG A 211 8.88 13.79 10.85
C ARG A 211 7.84 12.71 10.65
N VAL A 212 8.30 11.52 10.37
CA VAL A 212 7.45 10.34 10.16
C VAL A 212 7.97 9.19 11.01
N ALA A 213 7.07 8.45 11.64
CA ALA A 213 7.51 7.42 12.57
C ALA A 213 6.64 6.16 12.54
N TRP A 214 7.32 5.01 12.74
CA TRP A 214 6.71 3.74 13.09
C TRP A 214 7.44 3.14 14.29
N ASN A 215 7.24 3.75 15.46
CA ASN A 215 7.88 3.33 16.70
C ASN A 215 6.92 2.45 17.50
N THR A 216 7.15 1.13 17.48
CA THR A 216 6.32 0.15 18.16
C THR A 216 7.17 -0.87 18.92
N GLY A 217 6.51 -1.76 19.64
CA GLY A 217 7.13 -2.99 20.13
C GLY A 217 7.47 -3.95 19.00
N LYS A 218 8.14 -5.04 19.35
CA LYS A 218 8.47 -6.11 18.40
C LYS A 218 7.19 -6.77 17.89
N ILE A 219 7.08 -6.91 16.57
CA ILE A 219 5.93 -7.53 15.91
C ILE A 219 6.27 -8.92 15.37
N PHE A 220 7.50 -9.12 14.87
CA PHE A 220 7.92 -10.38 14.26
C PHE A 220 8.54 -11.33 15.29
N THR A 221 8.63 -12.62 14.94
CA THR A 221 9.32 -13.61 15.76
C THR A 221 10.74 -13.19 16.12
N ASN A 222 11.22 -13.64 17.25
CA ASN A 222 12.60 -13.45 17.70
C ASN A 222 13.25 -14.78 18.09
N THR A 223 12.75 -15.88 17.53
CA THR A 223 13.35 -17.21 17.71
C THR A 223 14.39 -17.39 16.62
N PRO A 224 15.66 -17.64 16.97
CA PRO A 224 16.72 -17.91 16.00
C PRO A 224 16.37 -19.08 15.09
N VAL A 225 16.73 -18.95 13.82
CA VAL A 225 16.49 -19.96 12.79
C VAL A 225 17.75 -20.05 11.92
N ASN A 226 18.40 -21.20 11.89
CA ASN A 226 19.45 -21.49 10.90
C ASN A 226 18.84 -22.28 9.78
N PRO A 227 18.52 -21.65 8.63
CA PRO A 227 17.83 -22.32 7.55
C PRO A 227 18.68 -23.46 6.97
N THR A 228 18.07 -24.65 6.88
CA THR A 228 18.62 -25.82 6.15
C THR A 228 17.86 -26.07 4.85
N GLY A 229 16.83 -25.27 4.60
CA GLY A 229 16.02 -25.32 3.39
C GLY A 229 15.15 -24.06 3.24
N PRO A 230 14.56 -23.83 2.06
CA PRO A 230 13.81 -22.62 1.72
C PRO A 230 12.59 -22.37 2.63
N ASP A 231 11.94 -23.42 3.12
CA ASP A 231 10.78 -23.30 4.01
C ASP A 231 11.07 -22.48 5.27
N GLN A 232 12.30 -22.61 5.79
CA GLN A 232 12.76 -21.90 6.98
C GLN A 232 13.17 -20.44 6.68
N MET A 233 13.23 -20.07 5.42
CA MET A 233 13.36 -18.66 4.99
C MET A 233 12.00 -18.06 4.67
N VAL A 234 11.17 -18.76 3.90
CA VAL A 234 9.84 -18.30 3.47
C VAL A 234 8.84 -18.29 4.63
N GLY A 235 8.93 -19.23 5.58
CA GLY A 235 8.04 -19.29 6.76
C GLY A 235 8.15 -18.04 7.62
N PRO A 236 9.32 -17.75 8.20
CA PRO A 236 9.58 -16.55 9.00
C PRO A 236 10.17 -15.41 8.15
N TRP A 237 9.70 -15.21 6.92
CA TRP A 237 10.25 -14.25 5.95
C TRP A 237 10.49 -12.84 6.50
N GLN A 238 9.73 -12.46 7.52
CA GLN A 238 9.81 -11.12 8.11
C GLN A 238 11.11 -10.83 8.86
N ILE A 239 11.89 -11.87 9.25
CA ILE A 239 13.14 -11.67 9.97
C ILE A 239 14.37 -11.52 9.07
N TRP A 240 14.18 -11.69 7.75
CA TRP A 240 15.24 -11.63 6.75
C TRP A 240 15.14 -10.35 5.92
N VAL A 241 16.23 -9.62 5.84
CA VAL A 241 16.32 -8.39 5.02
C VAL A 241 16.03 -8.70 3.56
N GLU A 242 16.54 -9.80 3.06
CA GLU A 242 16.42 -10.26 1.67
C GLU A 242 14.98 -10.62 1.29
N MET A 243 14.20 -11.05 2.28
CA MET A 243 12.81 -11.46 2.06
C MET A 243 11.80 -10.31 2.30
N SER A 244 12.10 -9.43 3.27
CA SER A 244 11.18 -8.40 3.76
C SER A 244 11.58 -6.98 3.38
N GLY A 245 12.85 -6.73 3.10
CA GLY A 245 13.43 -5.40 2.98
C GLY A 245 13.79 -4.75 4.30
N ASP A 246 13.74 -5.47 5.42
CA ASP A 246 13.77 -4.99 6.81
C ASP A 246 12.47 -4.29 7.24
N HIS A 247 12.25 -4.09 8.54
CA HIS A 247 11.01 -3.49 9.04
C HIS A 247 10.80 -2.04 8.61
N ILE A 248 11.86 -1.33 8.23
CA ILE A 248 11.74 0.00 7.62
C ILE A 248 10.98 -0.06 6.28
N CYS A 249 11.17 -1.11 5.48
CA CYS A 249 10.40 -1.35 4.25
C CYS A 249 9.05 -1.98 4.57
N GLU A 250 9.02 -3.00 5.45
CA GLU A 250 7.80 -3.80 5.66
C GLU A 250 6.71 -3.01 6.40
N GLN A 251 7.07 -2.13 7.34
CA GLN A 251 6.10 -1.37 8.13
C GLN A 251 6.17 0.13 7.90
N HIS A 252 7.35 0.72 8.03
CA HIS A 252 7.50 2.17 7.99
C HIS A 252 7.27 2.78 6.60
N VAL A 253 7.26 1.95 5.56
CA VAL A 253 6.90 2.36 4.20
C VAL A 253 5.56 3.14 4.13
N HIS A 254 4.60 2.84 5.00
CA HIS A 254 3.33 3.58 5.06
C HIS A 254 3.52 5.07 5.38
N ASN A 255 4.44 5.38 6.30
CA ASN A 255 4.72 6.77 6.68
C ASN A 255 5.58 7.48 5.62
N LEU A 256 6.49 6.74 4.98
CA LEU A 256 7.29 7.25 3.85
C LEU A 256 6.42 7.52 2.62
N ASP A 257 5.40 6.69 2.39
CA ASP A 257 4.41 6.91 1.35
C ASP A 257 3.63 8.22 1.56
N ILE A 258 3.25 8.52 2.80
CA ILE A 258 2.58 9.80 3.14
C ILE A 258 3.53 10.98 2.94
N ALA A 259 4.81 10.84 3.33
CA ALA A 259 5.79 11.91 3.07
C ALA A 259 5.96 12.19 1.57
N ASN A 260 6.13 11.14 0.77
CA ASN A 260 6.22 11.26 -0.68
C ASN A 260 4.95 11.88 -1.29
N TRP A 261 3.78 11.52 -0.78
CA TRP A 261 2.49 12.02 -1.28
C TRP A 261 2.28 13.49 -0.95
N PHE A 262 2.54 13.89 0.29
CA PHE A 262 2.33 15.28 0.74
C PHE A 262 3.36 16.25 0.17
N LEU A 263 4.55 15.75 -0.19
CA LEU A 263 5.60 16.53 -0.85
C LEU A 263 5.55 16.42 -2.38
N ASP A 264 4.68 15.55 -2.92
CA ASP A 264 4.60 15.22 -4.36
C ASP A 264 5.99 14.91 -4.95
N ALA A 265 6.82 14.19 -4.21
CA ALA A 265 8.21 13.90 -4.55
C ALA A 265 8.71 12.64 -3.83
N HIS A 266 9.84 12.12 -4.26
CA HIS A 266 10.67 11.19 -3.50
C HIS A 266 11.90 11.91 -2.92
N PRO A 267 12.60 11.37 -1.90
CA PRO A 267 13.81 11.98 -1.38
C PRO A 267 14.93 11.99 -2.43
N VAL A 268 15.73 13.04 -2.43
CA VAL A 268 16.93 13.15 -3.29
C VAL A 268 18.14 12.48 -2.64
N SER A 269 18.16 12.37 -1.31
CA SER A 269 19.21 11.69 -0.55
C SER A 269 18.71 11.23 0.82
N ALA A 270 19.45 10.28 1.41
CA ALA A 270 19.27 9.83 2.78
C ALA A 270 20.62 9.82 3.52
N GLY A 271 20.61 10.23 4.79
CA GLY A 271 21.75 10.14 5.69
C GLY A 271 21.28 9.75 7.08
N GLY A 272 21.78 8.63 7.63
CA GLY A 272 21.25 8.18 8.91
C GLY A 272 21.97 7.00 9.50
N PHE A 273 21.39 6.47 10.56
CA PHE A 273 21.94 5.35 11.29
C PHE A 273 20.84 4.43 11.80
N GLY A 274 21.21 3.21 12.13
CA GLY A 274 20.40 2.21 12.74
C GLY A 274 21.28 1.10 13.28
N PHE A 275 20.71 0.22 14.06
CA PHE A 275 21.43 -0.99 14.49
C PHE A 275 20.47 -1.98 15.15
N ARG A 276 21.07 -3.07 15.65
CA ARG A 276 20.40 -4.14 16.36
C ARG A 276 20.67 -4.03 17.86
N ALA A 277 19.61 -3.90 18.64
CA ALA A 277 19.70 -3.75 20.10
C ALA A 277 19.24 -4.99 20.87
N ARG A 278 18.09 -5.58 20.52
CA ARG A 278 17.45 -6.67 21.27
C ARG A 278 17.02 -7.86 20.40
N ARG A 279 17.04 -7.72 19.09
CA ARG A 279 16.70 -8.81 18.19
C ARG A 279 17.81 -9.88 18.24
N VAL A 280 17.42 -11.15 18.32
CA VAL A 280 18.34 -12.30 18.36
C VAL A 280 18.15 -13.26 17.20
N ALA A 281 17.16 -13.00 16.32
CA ALA A 281 16.82 -13.84 15.18
C ALA A 281 16.87 -13.06 13.85
N GLY A 282 17.28 -13.71 12.79
CA GLY A 282 17.43 -13.13 11.47
C GLY A 282 18.58 -12.13 11.37
N ASN A 283 18.55 -11.27 10.36
CA ASN A 283 19.61 -10.31 10.07
C ASN A 283 19.15 -8.84 10.01
N MET A 284 17.90 -8.57 10.42
CA MET A 284 17.32 -7.22 10.46
C MET A 284 17.85 -6.37 11.60
N TYR A 285 17.78 -5.06 11.46
CA TYR A 285 17.97 -4.10 12.54
C TYR A 285 16.75 -4.02 13.47
N ASP A 286 16.90 -3.36 14.63
CA ASP A 286 15.80 -3.06 15.55
C ASP A 286 15.27 -1.64 15.42
N PHE A 287 16.10 -0.72 14.92
CA PHE A 287 15.73 0.69 14.78
C PHE A 287 16.52 1.37 13.68
N PHE A 288 15.89 2.41 13.12
CA PHE A 288 16.47 3.34 12.16
C PHE A 288 16.11 4.77 12.55
N SER A 289 17.07 5.69 12.34
CA SER A 289 16.89 7.13 12.44
C SER A 289 17.60 7.76 11.26
N VAL A 290 16.85 8.29 10.31
CA VAL A 290 17.36 8.72 9.02
C VAL A 290 16.78 10.08 8.67
N ASP A 291 17.63 10.99 8.25
CA ASP A 291 17.26 12.24 7.62
C ASP A 291 17.08 12.01 6.11
N LEU A 292 15.91 12.33 5.60
CA LEU A 292 15.56 12.27 4.19
C LEU A 292 15.49 13.69 3.65
N GLU A 293 16.38 14.01 2.72
CA GLU A 293 16.36 15.29 2.00
C GLU A 293 15.46 15.16 0.77
N TYR A 294 14.44 16.00 0.69
CA TYR A 294 13.53 16.13 -0.44
C TYR A 294 13.93 17.31 -1.33
N PRO A 295 13.37 17.45 -2.55
CA PRO A 295 13.58 18.63 -3.37
C PRO A 295 13.31 19.93 -2.60
N ASN A 296 13.97 21.02 -3.01
CA ASN A 296 13.86 22.34 -2.37
C ASN A 296 14.38 22.42 -0.92
N GLY A 297 15.22 21.47 -0.50
CA GLY A 297 15.84 21.47 0.81
C GLY A 297 14.89 21.18 1.96
N VAL A 298 13.77 20.50 1.70
CA VAL A 298 12.88 20.01 2.74
C VAL A 298 13.46 18.75 3.36
N HIS A 299 13.60 18.74 4.68
CA HIS A 299 14.07 17.60 5.45
C HIS A 299 12.93 16.89 6.17
N VAL A 300 12.88 15.57 6.04
CA VAL A 300 11.94 14.71 6.76
C VAL A 300 12.72 13.72 7.62
N HIS A 301 12.59 13.85 8.93
CA HIS A 301 13.17 12.89 9.88
C HIS A 301 12.32 11.62 9.93
N SER A 302 12.90 10.52 9.47
CA SER A 302 12.31 9.18 9.43
C SER A 302 12.81 8.34 10.60
N MET A 303 11.89 7.86 11.45
CA MET A 303 12.20 7.01 12.59
C MET A 303 11.38 5.73 12.54
N CYS A 304 12.00 4.58 12.73
CA CYS A 304 11.25 3.36 13.01
C CYS A 304 11.98 2.45 13.99
N ARG A 305 11.20 1.74 14.81
CA ARG A 305 11.73 0.91 15.87
C ARG A 305 10.79 -0.24 16.19
N GLN A 306 11.38 -1.42 16.43
CA GLN A 306 10.71 -2.62 16.92
C GLN A 306 11.29 -3.10 18.26
N VAL A 307 11.34 -2.23 19.25
CA VAL A 307 11.82 -2.53 20.60
C VAL A 307 10.70 -2.25 21.60
N GLY A 308 10.30 -3.25 22.38
CA GLY A 308 9.26 -3.13 23.42
C GLY A 308 9.69 -2.31 24.62
N SER A 309 8.72 -1.89 25.45
CA SER A 309 8.93 -1.10 26.67
C SER A 309 9.61 0.24 26.43
N CYS A 310 9.33 0.87 25.29
CA CYS A 310 9.77 2.21 24.93
C CYS A 310 8.57 3.05 24.50
N TRP A 311 8.76 4.37 24.43
CA TRP A 311 7.72 5.28 23.89
C TRP A 311 7.30 4.88 22.47
N ASN A 312 6.00 4.74 22.26
CA ASN A 312 5.43 4.36 20.97
C ASN A 312 4.77 5.56 20.28
N TRP A 313 5.01 5.66 18.99
CA TRP A 313 4.31 6.62 18.12
C TRP A 313 4.34 6.10 16.69
N VAL A 314 3.17 6.05 16.05
CA VAL A 314 2.99 5.78 14.63
C VAL A 314 2.21 6.94 14.05
N GLY A 315 2.82 7.66 13.11
CA GLY A 315 2.20 8.84 12.53
C GLY A 315 3.17 9.72 11.76
N GLU A 316 2.61 10.82 11.26
CA GLU A 316 3.29 11.87 10.51
C GLU A 316 2.99 13.22 11.13
N ASP A 317 4.00 14.09 11.17
CA ASP A 317 3.89 15.45 11.66
C ASP A 317 4.70 16.38 10.73
N PHE A 318 4.00 17.30 10.08
CA PHE A 318 4.60 18.24 9.13
C PHE A 318 4.45 19.66 9.60
N THR A 319 5.51 20.43 9.42
CA THR A 319 5.52 21.89 9.64
C THR A 319 5.26 22.58 8.30
N TYR A 320 4.32 23.49 8.31
CA TYR A 320 3.88 24.23 7.14
C TYR A 320 4.18 25.72 7.30
N GLU A 321 4.37 26.40 6.18
CA GLU A 321 4.68 27.84 6.12
C GLU A 321 3.60 28.70 6.77
N GLN A 322 2.33 28.36 6.57
CA GLN A 322 1.18 29.15 7.06
C GLN A 322 0.46 28.54 8.26
N GLY A 323 0.96 27.40 8.77
CA GLY A 323 0.27 26.67 9.84
C GLY A 323 -1.02 26.01 9.35
N LYS A 324 -2.05 25.92 10.24
CA LYS A 324 -3.35 25.36 9.85
C LYS A 324 -4.19 26.44 9.19
N PRO A 325 -4.87 26.15 8.07
CA PRO A 325 -5.80 27.10 7.49
C PRO A 325 -7.01 27.30 8.40
N GLY A 326 -7.63 28.46 8.29
CA GLY A 326 -8.98 28.67 8.80
C GLY A 326 -10.03 27.96 7.94
N ASP A 327 -11.11 28.64 7.60
CA ASP A 327 -12.08 28.12 6.62
C ASP A 327 -11.42 28.09 5.25
N PHE A 328 -11.16 26.89 4.75
CA PHE A 328 -10.53 26.66 3.44
C PHE A 328 -11.43 25.77 2.59
N GLU A 329 -11.81 26.25 1.42
CA GLU A 329 -12.58 25.49 0.45
C GLU A 329 -11.61 24.82 -0.53
N CYS A 330 -11.59 23.48 -0.51
CA CYS A 330 -10.73 22.69 -1.36
C CYS A 330 -11.30 22.65 -2.79
N THR A 331 -10.50 23.05 -3.78
CA THR A 331 -10.89 23.11 -5.21
C THR A 331 -10.46 21.85 -5.96
N THR A 332 -9.44 21.14 -5.50
CA THR A 332 -9.03 19.85 -6.09
C THR A 332 -10.14 18.81 -5.87
N PRO A 333 -10.70 18.21 -6.94
CA PRO A 333 -11.74 17.20 -6.81
C PRO A 333 -11.28 15.99 -6.00
N ASP A 334 -12.22 15.38 -5.26
CA ASP A 334 -11.95 14.10 -4.60
C ASP A 334 -11.82 13.01 -5.69
N PRO A 335 -10.68 12.29 -5.77
CA PRO A 335 -10.49 11.26 -6.77
C PRO A 335 -11.48 10.08 -6.61
N TYR A 336 -12.08 9.97 -5.42
CA TYR A 336 -12.99 8.90 -5.03
C TYR A 336 -14.38 9.41 -4.60
N GLU A 337 -14.80 10.59 -5.05
CA GLU A 337 -16.15 11.12 -4.78
C GLU A 337 -17.21 10.07 -5.14
N GLU A 338 -17.04 9.43 -6.28
CA GLU A 338 -17.70 8.18 -6.64
C GLU A 338 -16.62 7.11 -6.85
N PRO A 339 -16.67 5.99 -6.16
CA PRO A 339 -17.75 5.37 -5.36
C PRO A 339 -17.79 5.80 -3.88
N GLY A 340 -16.92 6.68 -3.45
CA GLY A 340 -16.73 7.05 -2.04
C GLY A 340 -15.87 6.06 -1.28
N TYR A 341 -15.88 6.20 0.06
CA TYR A 341 -15.04 5.42 0.96
C TYR A 341 -15.90 4.46 1.80
N HIS A 342 -15.42 3.25 2.00
CA HIS A 342 -16.10 2.23 2.81
C HIS A 342 -16.07 2.53 4.31
N GLY A 343 -15.16 3.38 4.79
CA GLY A 343 -14.91 3.59 6.22
C GLY A 343 -13.85 2.64 6.80
N ASN A 344 -13.54 1.55 6.10
CA ASN A 344 -12.35 0.73 6.30
C ASN A 344 -11.44 0.88 5.08
N ALA A 345 -10.31 1.53 5.24
CA ALA A 345 -9.40 1.83 4.15
C ALA A 345 -8.88 0.59 3.42
N TYR A 346 -8.76 -0.55 4.12
CA TYR A 346 -8.42 -1.83 3.48
C TYR A 346 -9.51 -2.37 2.54
N VAL A 347 -10.77 -2.03 2.76
CA VAL A 347 -11.86 -2.36 1.83
C VAL A 347 -11.91 -1.32 0.71
N SER A 348 -11.67 -0.04 1.05
CA SER A 348 -11.66 1.05 0.07
C SER A 348 -10.62 0.85 -1.03
N GLU A 349 -9.44 0.26 -0.74
CA GLU A 349 -8.44 -0.12 -1.77
C GLU A 349 -9.09 -0.96 -2.88
N HIS A 350 -9.86 -1.96 -2.50
CA HIS A 350 -10.53 -2.87 -3.44
C HIS A 350 -11.78 -2.26 -4.07
N VAL A 351 -12.49 -1.37 -3.35
CA VAL A 351 -13.60 -0.58 -3.91
C VAL A 351 -13.10 0.26 -5.07
N HIS A 352 -11.99 0.98 -4.88
CA HIS A 352 -11.42 1.86 -5.90
C HIS A 352 -10.84 1.06 -7.08
N LEU A 353 -10.22 -0.10 -6.83
CA LEU A 353 -9.77 -1.00 -7.90
C LEU A 353 -10.95 -1.48 -8.76
N LEU A 354 -11.98 -2.06 -8.13
CA LEU A 354 -13.14 -2.59 -8.84
C LEU A 354 -13.92 -1.50 -9.57
N HIS A 355 -14.07 -0.34 -8.95
CA HIS A 355 -14.72 0.81 -9.58
C HIS A 355 -13.96 1.25 -10.84
N ALA A 356 -12.64 1.39 -10.75
CA ALA A 356 -11.79 1.75 -11.89
C ALA A 356 -11.91 0.71 -13.04
N ILE A 357 -11.88 -0.59 -12.71
CA ILE A 357 -12.03 -1.67 -13.70
C ILE A 357 -13.39 -1.58 -14.41
N VAL A 358 -14.48 -1.39 -13.67
CA VAL A 358 -15.84 -1.38 -14.22
C VAL A 358 -16.10 -0.15 -15.06
N THR A 359 -15.63 1.01 -14.61
CA THR A 359 -15.84 2.30 -15.30
C THR A 359 -14.81 2.56 -16.41
N GLY A 360 -13.73 1.78 -16.48
CA GLY A 360 -12.61 2.01 -17.41
C GLY A 360 -11.76 3.23 -17.05
N LYS A 361 -11.87 3.74 -15.82
CA LYS A 361 -11.04 4.84 -15.31
C LYS A 361 -9.61 4.34 -15.10
N GLU A 362 -8.63 5.09 -15.61
CA GLU A 362 -7.22 4.76 -15.34
C GLU A 362 -6.93 4.84 -13.84
N HIS A 363 -6.33 3.78 -13.28
CA HIS A 363 -5.86 3.74 -11.91
C HIS A 363 -4.59 2.88 -11.81
N ASN A 364 -3.46 3.48 -11.45
CA ASN A 364 -2.19 2.78 -11.40
C ASN A 364 -1.28 3.36 -10.32
N GLU A 365 -1.10 2.63 -9.24
CA GLU A 365 -0.32 3.01 -8.07
C GLU A 365 1.09 2.39 -8.03
N ALA A 366 1.49 1.64 -9.07
CA ALA A 366 2.76 0.95 -9.10
C ALA A 366 3.96 1.88 -8.84
N ARG A 367 3.97 3.07 -9.46
CA ARG A 367 5.04 4.06 -9.27
C ARG A 367 5.05 4.62 -7.85
N ASN A 368 3.88 4.93 -7.30
CA ASN A 368 3.78 5.53 -5.96
C ASN A 368 4.32 4.58 -4.88
N VAL A 369 3.89 3.32 -4.90
CA VAL A 369 4.38 2.32 -3.94
C VAL A 369 5.84 1.95 -4.17
N ALA A 370 6.32 1.98 -5.43
CA ALA A 370 7.72 1.78 -5.75
C ALA A 370 8.59 2.92 -5.20
N TRP A 371 8.17 4.17 -5.32
CA TRP A 371 8.87 5.32 -4.73
C TRP A 371 8.86 5.29 -3.19
N ALA A 372 7.73 4.93 -2.57
CA ALA A 372 7.67 4.78 -1.12
C ALA A 372 8.61 3.66 -0.63
N THR A 373 8.61 2.53 -1.31
CA THR A 373 9.52 1.41 -1.03
C THR A 373 10.98 1.81 -1.32
N GLY A 374 11.24 2.53 -2.41
CA GLY A 374 12.55 3.07 -2.76
C GLY A 374 13.11 4.01 -1.69
N ALA A 375 12.27 4.89 -1.13
CA ALA A 375 12.66 5.76 -0.02
C ALA A 375 13.07 4.95 1.23
N ALA A 376 12.34 3.86 1.52
CA ALA A 376 12.69 2.94 2.61
C ALA A 376 14.01 2.21 2.36
N ILE A 377 14.24 1.74 1.12
CA ILE A 377 15.49 1.07 0.74
C ILE A 377 16.67 2.06 0.81
N LEU A 378 16.49 3.28 0.32
CA LEU A 378 17.49 4.35 0.38
C LEU A 378 17.90 4.65 1.84
N ALA A 379 16.91 4.80 2.72
CA ALA A 379 17.11 5.02 4.14
C ALA A 379 17.80 3.81 4.81
N ARG A 380 17.39 2.58 4.48
CA ARG A 380 18.00 1.34 4.97
C ARG A 380 19.46 1.25 4.59
N GLU A 381 19.79 1.42 3.33
CA GLU A 381 21.18 1.30 2.86
C GLU A 381 22.07 2.43 3.40
N SER A 382 21.53 3.64 3.57
CA SER A 382 22.25 4.71 4.27
C SER A 382 22.63 4.30 5.70
N ALA A 383 21.69 3.77 6.46
CA ALA A 383 21.94 3.29 7.82
C ALA A 383 22.89 2.09 7.86
N TYR A 384 22.79 1.15 6.93
CA TYR A 384 23.62 -0.04 6.86
C TYR A 384 25.08 0.28 6.47
N THR A 385 25.28 1.28 5.65
CA THR A 385 26.63 1.67 5.19
C THR A 385 27.26 2.80 5.99
N GLY A 386 26.46 3.50 6.82
CA GLY A 386 26.89 4.73 7.49
C GLY A 386 27.16 5.89 6.53
N LYS A 387 26.66 5.85 5.29
CA LYS A 387 26.94 6.84 4.24
C LYS A 387 25.68 7.62 3.88
N ARG A 388 25.87 8.88 3.48
CA ARG A 388 24.82 9.59 2.73
C ARG A 388 24.79 9.00 1.33
N ILE A 389 23.59 8.57 0.90
CA ILE A 389 23.34 7.97 -0.42
C ILE A 389 22.31 8.82 -1.15
N THR A 390 22.52 9.04 -2.43
CA THR A 390 21.57 9.79 -3.28
C THR A 390 20.60 8.83 -4.00
N TRP A 391 19.41 9.31 -4.26
CA TRP A 391 18.42 8.60 -5.08
C TRP A 391 19.00 8.26 -6.46
N LYS A 392 19.71 9.22 -7.06
CA LYS A 392 20.34 9.04 -8.36
C LYS A 392 21.31 7.86 -8.39
N GLU A 393 22.22 7.74 -7.39
CA GLU A 393 23.18 6.62 -7.30
C GLU A 393 22.50 5.25 -7.13
N MET A 394 21.30 5.23 -6.59
CA MET A 394 20.60 3.97 -6.28
C MET A 394 19.60 3.57 -7.36
N PHE A 395 18.91 4.50 -7.99
CA PHE A 395 17.77 4.16 -8.85
C PHE A 395 17.87 4.67 -10.30
N ASP A 396 18.60 5.80 -10.55
CA ASP A 396 18.53 6.48 -11.85
C ASP A 396 19.83 6.35 -12.67
N ASP A 397 20.99 6.19 -12.02
CA ASP A 397 22.29 6.13 -12.69
C ASP A 397 22.77 4.67 -12.81
N PRO A 398 22.78 4.07 -14.01
CA PRO A 398 23.29 2.71 -14.20
C PRO A 398 24.75 2.50 -13.75
N GLY A 399 25.57 3.57 -13.69
CA GLY A 399 26.91 3.58 -13.12
C GLY A 399 26.97 3.81 -11.61
N GLY A 400 25.84 4.09 -10.99
CA GLY A 400 25.73 4.33 -9.56
C GLY A 400 26.12 3.11 -8.72
N LYS A 401 26.77 3.37 -7.60
CA LYS A 401 27.33 2.31 -6.73
C LYS A 401 26.26 1.31 -6.26
N PHE A 402 25.06 1.78 -6.03
CA PHE A 402 23.95 0.98 -5.48
C PHE A 402 22.92 0.55 -6.54
N TYR A 403 23.06 0.98 -7.79
CA TYR A 403 22.09 0.72 -8.85
C TYR A 403 21.82 -0.77 -9.06
N ASN A 404 22.86 -1.59 -9.04
CA ASN A 404 22.80 -3.04 -9.21
C ASN A 404 22.87 -3.80 -7.87
N LEU A 405 22.60 -3.13 -6.74
CA LEU A 405 22.54 -3.79 -5.44
C LEU A 405 21.34 -4.76 -5.42
N GLN A 406 21.62 -6.04 -5.59
CA GLN A 406 20.64 -7.10 -5.57
C GLN A 406 20.81 -7.94 -4.31
N LEU A 407 19.72 -8.11 -3.58
CA LEU A 407 19.67 -9.01 -2.43
C LEU A 407 19.44 -10.45 -2.89
N LYS A 408 20.05 -11.42 -2.16
CA LYS A 408 19.93 -12.84 -2.45
C LYS A 408 19.47 -13.61 -1.22
N PRO A 409 18.57 -14.62 -1.38
CA PRO A 409 18.09 -15.17 -2.65
C PRO A 409 17.14 -14.23 -3.38
N THR A 410 17.16 -14.28 -4.71
CA THR A 410 16.18 -13.59 -5.56
C THR A 410 14.92 -14.44 -5.72
N ALA A 411 13.83 -13.85 -6.22
CA ALA A 411 12.59 -14.58 -6.47
C ALA A 411 12.80 -15.74 -7.46
N GLU A 412 13.64 -15.55 -8.48
CA GLU A 412 13.95 -16.53 -9.50
C GLU A 412 14.71 -17.74 -8.94
N GLU A 413 15.55 -17.54 -7.92
CA GLU A 413 16.26 -18.65 -7.27
C GLU A 413 15.28 -19.64 -6.60
N PHE A 414 14.12 -19.17 -6.12
CA PHE A 414 13.09 -20.03 -5.54
C PHE A 414 12.33 -20.90 -6.57
N GLU A 415 12.49 -20.61 -7.85
CA GLU A 415 11.97 -21.46 -8.94
C GLU A 415 12.94 -22.58 -9.33
N THR A 416 14.12 -22.58 -8.76
CA THR A 416 15.20 -23.53 -9.06
C THR A 416 15.59 -24.27 -7.78
N ASP A 417 16.42 -25.33 -7.92
CA ASP A 417 17.01 -26.03 -6.77
C ASP A 417 18.26 -25.32 -6.21
N GLN A 418 18.61 -24.15 -6.76
CA GLN A 418 19.82 -23.40 -6.42
C GLN A 418 19.46 -22.10 -5.68
N ILE A 419 19.10 -22.22 -4.41
CA ILE A 419 18.71 -21.09 -3.58
C ILE A 419 19.89 -20.67 -2.69
N THR A 420 20.23 -19.38 -2.71
CA THR A 420 21.20 -18.80 -1.77
C THR A 420 20.64 -18.86 -0.35
N MET A 421 21.28 -19.66 0.52
CA MET A 421 20.83 -19.85 1.90
C MET A 421 21.23 -18.68 2.80
N LEU A 422 20.27 -18.18 3.57
CA LEU A 422 20.48 -17.13 4.56
C LEU A 422 21.13 -17.68 5.84
N LYS A 423 21.82 -16.82 6.58
CA LYS A 423 22.44 -17.16 7.85
C LYS A 423 21.86 -16.31 8.97
N ASP A 424 21.50 -16.95 10.09
CA ASP A 424 21.04 -16.24 11.26
C ASP A 424 22.20 -15.43 11.87
N GLY A 425 21.90 -14.18 12.25
CA GLY A 425 22.91 -13.30 12.85
C GLY A 425 23.94 -12.69 11.88
N ASP A 426 23.80 -12.88 10.58
CA ASP A 426 24.62 -12.19 9.55
C ASP A 426 24.15 -10.73 9.42
N ILE A 427 24.58 -9.89 10.35
CA ILE A 427 24.11 -8.52 10.50
C ILE A 427 25.14 -7.58 9.90
N ARG A 428 24.68 -6.68 9.03
CA ARG A 428 25.54 -5.61 8.48
C ARG A 428 25.95 -4.65 9.59
N ILE A 429 27.22 -4.27 9.61
CA ILE A 429 27.79 -3.30 10.56
C ILE A 429 28.05 -1.99 9.84
N PRO A 430 27.52 -0.84 10.33
CA PRO A 430 27.72 0.44 9.67
C PRO A 430 29.21 0.81 9.52
N GLY A 431 29.61 1.15 8.30
CA GLY A 431 30.98 1.56 8.03
C GLY A 431 31.95 0.44 7.63
N GLU A 432 31.52 -0.82 7.65
CA GLU A 432 32.27 -1.98 7.18
C GLU A 432 31.93 -2.41 5.75
#